data_23961806c224618c29b3c3ca89f6435b
#
_entry.id   23961806c224618c29b3c3ca89f6435b
#
_cell.length_a   1.000
_cell.length_b   1.000
_cell.length_c   1.000
_cell.angle_alpha   90.00
_cell.angle_beta   90.00
_cell.angle_gamma   90.00
#
_symmetry.space_group_name_H-M   'P 1'
#
loop_
_entity.id
_entity.type
_entity.pdbx_description
1 polymer ?
#
loop_
_entity_poly.entity_id
_entity_poly.type
_entity_poly.pdbx_seq_one_letter_code
_entity_poly.pdbx_strand_id
1 'polypeptide(L)'
;RSTEYTKASIEHYSKKWLEYPYPAATNVAGNEGGMEYPGIVFCSWESKGADLWGVTDHEFGHIWFPMIVGSNERLFGWMDEGFNTFINSLSTNEFNNGEYKDQPADMHQRAEAYTSPKLETIMSSPDNMKEANIGLLAYYKPSSGLVMLREQILGEERFDLALKTYIERWAYKHPQPDDFFRTIENVAGEDLSWFWRGWFQHNWRLDQGINSIKYVKNDPKQGVIISIENFEKMAMPVSLD
;
A
#
# COMPACT_ATOMS: atom_id res chain seq x y z
N ARG A 1 19.67 -4.23 18.73
CA ARG A 1 18.68 -3.25 18.19
C ARG A 1 17.26 -3.86 18.05
N SER A 2 17.08 -5.18 18.08
CA SER A 2 15.74 -5.78 17.92
C SER A 2 14.69 -5.19 18.89
N THR A 3 15.02 -5.05 20.19
CA THR A 3 14.11 -4.41 21.17
C THR A 3 13.80 -2.95 20.84
N GLU A 4 14.79 -2.20 20.36
CA GLU A 4 14.64 -0.81 19.90
C GLU A 4 13.66 -0.76 18.72
N TYR A 5 13.81 -1.65 17.75
CA TYR A 5 12.96 -1.73 16.55
C TYR A 5 11.54 -2.13 16.90
N THR A 6 11.37 -3.17 17.72
CA THR A 6 10.04 -3.59 18.23
C THR A 6 9.30 -2.43 18.89
N LYS A 7 9.99 -1.70 19.79
CA LYS A 7 9.41 -0.54 20.46
C LYS A 7 9.02 0.55 19.46
N ALA A 8 9.93 0.92 18.57
CA ALA A 8 9.70 1.99 17.61
C ALA A 8 8.52 1.67 16.67
N SER A 9 8.43 0.44 16.15
CA SER A 9 7.35 -0.04 15.31
C SER A 9 5.99 0.07 16.01
N ILE A 10 5.89 -0.49 17.22
CA ILE A 10 4.65 -0.47 18.01
C ILE A 10 4.23 0.96 18.37
N GLU A 11 5.16 1.81 18.80
CA GLU A 11 4.86 3.21 19.15
C GLU A 11 4.41 4.01 17.93
N HIS A 12 5.05 3.80 16.76
CA HIS A 12 4.66 4.45 15.51
C HIS A 12 3.22 4.11 15.13
N TYR A 13 2.92 2.81 15.00
CA TYR A 13 1.60 2.35 14.58
C TYR A 13 0.50 2.66 15.59
N SER A 14 0.81 2.54 16.90
CA SER A 14 -0.15 2.91 17.96
C SER A 14 -0.54 4.37 17.90
N LYS A 15 0.41 5.25 17.67
CA LYS A 15 0.17 6.69 17.54
C LYS A 15 -0.59 7.04 16.26
N LYS A 16 -0.24 6.39 15.14
CA LYS A 16 -0.76 6.75 13.83
C LYS A 16 -2.14 6.16 13.57
N TRP A 17 -2.36 4.92 13.95
CA TRP A 17 -3.55 4.16 13.57
C TRP A 17 -4.47 3.82 14.73
N LEU A 18 -4.12 2.83 15.55
CA LEU A 18 -4.87 2.36 16.70
C LEU A 18 -3.89 1.82 17.75
N GLU A 19 -4.20 1.97 19.02
CA GLU A 19 -3.34 1.49 20.11
C GLU A 19 -3.12 -0.03 20.03
N TYR A 20 -1.88 -0.46 20.27
CA TYR A 20 -1.47 -1.86 20.31
C TYR A 20 -2.29 -2.62 21.37
N PRO A 21 -3.00 -3.71 21.02
CA PRO A 21 -4.03 -4.28 21.89
C PRO A 21 -3.52 -5.31 22.89
N TYR A 22 -2.27 -5.77 22.76
CA TYR A 22 -1.75 -6.86 23.59
C TYR A 22 -0.95 -6.35 24.77
N PRO A 23 -0.90 -7.12 25.92
CA PRO A 23 -0.19 -6.69 27.12
C PRO A 23 1.34 -6.78 26.99
N ALA A 24 1.85 -7.50 25.99
CA ALA A 24 3.27 -7.66 25.74
C ALA A 24 3.54 -7.86 24.25
N ALA A 25 4.75 -7.54 23.83
CA ALA A 25 5.27 -7.78 22.48
C ALA A 25 6.55 -8.61 22.57
N THR A 26 6.58 -9.74 21.87
CA THR A 26 7.72 -10.64 21.86
C THR A 26 8.26 -10.79 20.45
N ASN A 27 9.54 -10.49 20.26
CA ASN A 27 10.26 -10.74 19.01
C ASN A 27 11.24 -11.90 19.23
N VAL A 28 11.03 -12.99 18.50
CA VAL A 28 11.84 -14.21 18.59
C VAL A 28 12.77 -14.29 17.39
N ALA A 29 14.07 -14.31 17.66
CA ALA A 29 15.07 -14.61 16.64
C ALA A 29 15.11 -16.13 16.39
N GLY A 30 14.81 -16.55 15.17
CA GLY A 30 14.74 -17.96 14.77
C GLY A 30 15.20 -18.22 13.35
N ASN A 31 14.96 -19.42 12.86
CA ASN A 31 15.30 -19.80 11.48
C ASN A 31 14.24 -19.35 10.46
N GLU A 32 13.07 -18.91 10.93
CA GLU A 32 12.03 -18.35 10.06
C GLU A 32 12.46 -17.00 9.51
N GLY A 33 12.13 -16.74 8.26
CA GLY A 33 12.43 -15.46 7.59
C GLY A 33 11.67 -14.30 8.21
N GLY A 34 10.39 -14.52 8.49
CA GLY A 34 9.45 -13.65 9.18
C GLY A 34 8.16 -14.42 9.40
N MET A 35 7.49 -14.20 10.52
CA MET A 35 6.15 -14.74 10.78
C MET A 35 5.46 -13.99 11.92
N GLU A 36 4.25 -13.59 11.67
CA GLU A 36 3.41 -12.85 12.58
C GLU A 36 2.45 -13.75 13.36
N TYR A 37 2.30 -13.45 14.65
CA TYR A 37 1.23 -13.97 15.50
C TYR A 37 0.80 -12.90 16.50
N PRO A 38 -0.41 -13.01 17.08
CA PRO A 38 -0.87 -12.05 18.08
C PRO A 38 0.10 -11.89 19.26
N GLY A 39 0.78 -10.76 19.33
CA GLY A 39 1.70 -10.43 20.43
C GLY A 39 3.07 -11.10 20.40
N ILE A 40 3.34 -11.98 19.44
CA ILE A 40 4.63 -12.64 19.26
C ILE A 40 4.96 -12.77 17.78
N VAL A 41 6.14 -12.34 17.38
CA VAL A 41 6.62 -12.45 16.00
C VAL A 41 7.93 -13.20 15.93
N PHE A 42 8.20 -13.80 14.78
CA PHE A 42 9.47 -14.47 14.49
C PHE A 42 10.21 -13.68 13.43
N CYS A 43 11.51 -13.48 13.63
CA CYS A 43 12.40 -12.83 12.68
C CYS A 43 13.64 -13.69 12.47
N SER A 44 14.22 -13.64 11.27
CA SER A 44 15.47 -14.36 11.01
C SER A 44 16.57 -13.88 11.95
N TRP A 45 17.25 -14.82 12.59
CA TRP A 45 18.40 -14.53 13.44
C TRP A 45 19.61 -13.97 12.66
N GLU A 46 19.62 -14.16 11.34
CA GLU A 46 20.66 -13.64 10.45
C GLU A 46 20.45 -12.15 10.10
N SER A 47 19.23 -11.63 10.23
CA SER A 47 18.89 -10.26 9.87
C SER A 47 19.61 -9.23 10.72
N LYS A 48 20.14 -8.18 10.09
CA LYS A 48 20.89 -7.10 10.73
C LYS A 48 20.60 -5.76 10.07
N GLY A 49 20.77 -4.66 10.80
CA GLY A 49 20.62 -3.31 10.24
C GLY A 49 19.24 -3.09 9.61
N ALA A 50 19.20 -2.67 8.35
CA ALA A 50 17.98 -2.42 7.60
C ALA A 50 17.11 -3.67 7.45
N ASP A 51 17.71 -4.84 7.21
CA ASP A 51 16.97 -6.10 7.08
C ASP A 51 16.26 -6.48 8.40
N LEU A 52 16.95 -6.28 9.54
CA LEU A 52 16.34 -6.52 10.86
C LEU A 52 15.23 -5.51 11.17
N TRP A 53 15.42 -4.24 10.79
CA TRP A 53 14.35 -3.25 10.88
C TRP A 53 13.15 -3.68 10.03
N GLY A 54 13.40 -3.96 8.75
CA GLY A 54 12.36 -4.31 7.78
C GLY A 54 11.52 -5.50 8.23
N VAL A 55 12.16 -6.63 8.61
CA VAL A 55 11.41 -7.81 9.08
C VAL A 55 10.70 -7.53 10.42
N THR A 56 11.33 -6.83 11.36
CA THR A 56 10.68 -6.51 12.65
C THR A 56 9.47 -5.61 12.46
N ASP A 57 9.59 -4.55 11.66
CA ASP A 57 8.52 -3.61 11.40
C ASP A 57 7.37 -4.26 10.60
N HIS A 58 7.70 -5.14 9.66
CA HIS A 58 6.74 -5.91 8.89
C HIS A 58 5.92 -6.84 9.80
N GLU A 59 6.57 -7.69 10.57
CA GLU A 59 5.86 -8.66 11.42
C GLU A 59 5.01 -7.96 12.51
N PHE A 60 5.48 -6.85 13.09
CA PHE A 60 4.65 -6.09 14.01
C PHE A 60 3.56 -5.26 13.33
N GLY A 61 3.72 -4.86 12.08
CA GLY A 61 2.69 -4.20 11.30
C GLY A 61 1.45 -5.08 11.08
N HIS A 62 1.64 -6.40 10.99
CA HIS A 62 0.55 -7.38 10.92
C HIS A 62 -0.38 -7.37 12.13
N ILE A 63 0.01 -6.78 13.25
CA ILE A 63 -0.91 -6.56 14.37
C ILE A 63 -2.08 -5.67 13.95
N TRP A 64 -1.88 -4.74 13.02
CA TRP A 64 -2.95 -3.91 12.46
C TRP A 64 -3.67 -4.62 11.30
N PHE A 65 -2.92 -5.32 10.45
CA PHE A 65 -3.43 -6.12 9.33
C PHE A 65 -2.71 -7.46 9.27
N PRO A 66 -3.35 -8.63 9.55
CA PRO A 66 -4.80 -8.82 9.65
C PRO A 66 -5.33 -8.93 11.08
N MET A 67 -4.55 -8.66 12.14
CA MET A 67 -5.00 -9.03 13.49
C MET A 67 -6.04 -8.09 14.09
N ILE A 68 -5.87 -6.77 14.00
CA ILE A 68 -6.90 -5.81 14.42
C ILE A 68 -8.01 -5.76 13.36
N VAL A 69 -7.67 -5.57 12.10
CA VAL A 69 -8.62 -5.61 10.99
C VAL A 69 -8.43 -6.90 10.24
N GLY A 70 -9.25 -7.89 10.54
CA GLY A 70 -9.17 -9.22 9.96
C GLY A 70 -9.48 -9.22 8.46
N SER A 71 -8.92 -10.18 7.74
CA SER A 71 -9.23 -10.41 6.34
C SER A 71 -9.29 -11.90 6.03
N ASN A 72 -9.92 -12.26 4.93
CA ASN A 72 -9.84 -13.62 4.42
C ASN A 72 -8.59 -13.73 3.53
N GLU A 73 -7.45 -14.03 4.14
CA GLU A 73 -6.14 -14.12 3.50
C GLU A 73 -6.11 -15.16 2.38
N ARG A 74 -6.88 -16.25 2.51
CA ARG A 74 -7.01 -17.30 1.47
C ARG A 74 -7.68 -16.80 0.20
N LEU A 75 -8.49 -15.75 0.27
CA LEU A 75 -9.13 -15.13 -0.87
C LEU A 75 -8.47 -13.81 -1.27
N PHE A 76 -8.04 -13.02 -0.31
CA PHE A 76 -7.60 -11.63 -0.49
C PHE A 76 -6.30 -11.35 0.27
N GLY A 77 -5.22 -12.06 -0.07
CA GLY A 77 -3.91 -11.90 0.58
C GLY A 77 -3.35 -10.47 0.54
N TRP A 78 -3.80 -9.66 -0.40
CA TRP A 78 -3.41 -8.25 -0.49
C TRP A 78 -3.98 -7.37 0.65
N MET A 79 -5.07 -7.77 1.30
CA MET A 79 -5.63 -7.04 2.46
C MET A 79 -4.83 -7.27 3.73
N ASP A 80 -4.05 -8.32 3.76
CA ASP A 80 -3.05 -8.61 4.76
C ASP A 80 -1.73 -7.93 4.37
N GLU A 81 -1.03 -8.49 3.44
CA GLU A 81 0.33 -8.12 3.06
C GLU A 81 0.43 -6.74 2.40
N GLY A 82 -0.53 -6.39 1.58
CA GLY A 82 -0.52 -5.11 0.86
C GLY A 82 -0.78 -3.92 1.77
N PHE A 83 -1.72 -4.04 2.71
CA PHE A 83 -1.93 -3.01 3.73
C PHE A 83 -0.73 -2.89 4.65
N ASN A 84 -0.19 -4.04 5.08
CA ASN A 84 0.98 -4.07 5.92
C ASN A 84 2.20 -3.45 5.22
N THR A 85 2.50 -3.84 4.00
CA THR A 85 3.60 -3.25 3.20
C THR A 85 3.44 -1.73 3.05
N PHE A 86 2.20 -1.24 2.89
CA PHE A 86 1.94 0.19 2.83
C PHE A 86 2.28 0.90 4.15
N ILE A 87 1.79 0.41 5.29
CA ILE A 87 2.08 1.06 6.59
C ILE A 87 3.57 0.95 6.96
N ASN A 88 4.25 -0.13 6.57
CA ASN A 88 5.70 -0.29 6.74
C ASN A 88 6.50 0.78 5.97
N SER A 89 6.06 1.16 4.77
CA SER A 89 6.71 2.22 4.01
C SER A 89 6.68 3.56 4.74
N LEU A 90 5.57 3.86 5.43
CA LEU A 90 5.43 5.09 6.22
C LEU A 90 6.29 5.05 7.48
N SER A 91 6.28 3.94 8.21
CA SER A 91 7.07 3.79 9.44
C SER A 91 8.57 3.82 9.15
N THR A 92 9.03 3.16 8.09
CA THR A 92 10.43 3.17 7.66
C THR A 92 10.90 4.57 7.26
N ASN A 93 10.04 5.35 6.61
CA ASN A 93 10.37 6.74 6.26
C ASN A 93 10.52 7.65 7.49
N GLU A 94 9.83 7.36 8.59
CA GLU A 94 9.86 8.16 9.81
C GLU A 94 10.90 7.65 10.83
N PHE A 95 11.24 6.35 10.81
CA PHE A 95 12.16 5.76 11.79
C PHE A 95 13.52 6.45 11.80
N ASN A 96 13.92 6.98 12.97
CA ASN A 96 15.18 7.69 13.17
C ASN A 96 15.50 8.73 12.08
N ASN A 97 14.51 9.52 11.68
CA ASN A 97 14.61 10.50 10.59
C ASN A 97 14.97 9.87 9.23
N GLY A 98 14.47 8.66 8.97
CA GLY A 98 14.68 7.96 7.72
C GLY A 98 15.99 7.17 7.65
N GLU A 99 16.47 6.65 8.78
CA GLU A 99 17.71 5.84 8.85
C GLU A 99 17.75 4.73 7.78
N TYR A 100 16.58 4.12 7.51
CA TYR A 100 16.43 3.03 6.55
C TYR A 100 15.51 3.37 5.37
N LYS A 101 15.23 4.66 5.19
CA LYS A 101 14.42 5.11 4.07
C LYS A 101 14.99 4.58 2.76
N ASP A 102 14.17 3.88 2.01
CA ASP A 102 14.53 3.42 0.67
C ASP A 102 14.94 4.61 -0.21
N GLN A 103 16.02 4.43 -0.96
CA GLN A 103 16.26 5.29 -2.11
C GLN A 103 15.04 5.17 -3.02
N PRO A 104 14.59 6.26 -3.69
CA PRO A 104 13.49 6.17 -4.62
C PRO A 104 13.78 5.02 -5.57
N ALA A 105 13.11 3.90 -5.37
CA ALA A 105 13.25 2.78 -6.27
C ALA A 105 12.91 3.26 -7.66
N ASP A 106 13.54 2.70 -8.66
CA ASP A 106 13.19 3.02 -10.04
C ASP A 106 11.71 2.69 -10.27
N MET A 107 10.87 3.70 -10.04
CA MET A 107 9.42 3.60 -10.19
C MET A 107 9.02 3.21 -11.61
N HIS A 108 9.88 3.49 -12.61
CA HIS A 108 9.65 3.09 -13.99
C HIS A 108 9.73 1.57 -14.16
N GLN A 109 10.75 0.93 -13.56
CA GLN A 109 10.87 -0.54 -13.61
C GLN A 109 9.72 -1.22 -12.88
N ARG A 110 9.29 -0.68 -11.74
CA ARG A 110 8.12 -1.19 -11.01
C ARG A 110 6.83 -0.99 -11.78
N ALA A 111 6.63 0.17 -12.40
CA ALA A 111 5.43 0.46 -13.20
C ALA A 111 5.27 -0.52 -14.36
N GLU A 112 6.35 -0.85 -15.08
CA GLU A 112 6.32 -1.86 -16.14
C GLU A 112 5.93 -3.25 -15.60
N ALA A 113 6.48 -3.65 -14.46
CA ALA A 113 6.12 -4.91 -13.81
C ALA A 113 4.63 -4.94 -13.42
N TYR A 114 4.12 -3.86 -12.81
CA TYR A 114 2.74 -3.77 -12.32
C TYR A 114 1.69 -3.78 -13.44
N THR A 115 2.03 -3.35 -14.64
CA THR A 115 1.12 -3.29 -15.79
C THR A 115 1.36 -4.42 -16.79
N SER A 116 2.15 -5.41 -16.44
CA SER A 116 2.42 -6.57 -17.30
C SER A 116 1.13 -7.37 -17.57
N PRO A 117 0.82 -7.68 -18.83
CA PRO A 117 -0.36 -8.49 -19.17
C PRO A 117 -0.26 -9.95 -18.72
N LYS A 118 0.91 -10.36 -18.18
CA LYS A 118 1.14 -11.72 -17.67
C LYS A 118 0.77 -11.89 -16.20
N LEU A 119 0.44 -10.78 -15.51
CA LEU A 119 0.02 -10.81 -14.12
C LEU A 119 -1.46 -11.21 -14.02
N GLU A 120 -1.78 -11.91 -12.96
CA GLU A 120 -3.13 -12.03 -12.43
C GLU A 120 -3.58 -10.69 -11.84
N THR A 121 -4.82 -10.56 -11.41
CA THR A 121 -5.29 -9.36 -10.71
C THR A 121 -4.93 -9.42 -9.22
N ILE A 122 -4.86 -8.28 -8.55
CA ILE A 122 -4.72 -8.20 -7.08
C ILE A 122 -5.84 -8.99 -6.38
N MET A 123 -7.03 -9.03 -6.98
CA MET A 123 -8.21 -9.73 -6.44
C MET A 123 -8.17 -11.25 -6.63
N SER A 124 -7.15 -11.79 -7.27
CA SER A 124 -6.98 -13.25 -7.39
C SER A 124 -6.62 -13.84 -6.02
N SER A 125 -7.18 -15.01 -5.69
CA SER A 125 -6.77 -15.68 -4.47
C SER A 125 -5.31 -16.15 -4.58
N PRO A 126 -4.52 -16.14 -3.50
CA PRO A 126 -3.15 -16.61 -3.50
C PRO A 126 -2.98 -18.02 -4.06
N ASP A 127 -3.94 -18.92 -3.81
CA ASP A 127 -3.93 -20.29 -4.35
C ASP A 127 -3.99 -20.36 -5.88
N ASN A 128 -4.47 -19.31 -6.53
CA ASN A 128 -4.61 -19.21 -7.99
C ASN A 128 -3.56 -18.30 -8.65
N MET A 129 -2.69 -17.70 -7.86
CA MET A 129 -1.56 -16.91 -8.36
C MET A 129 -0.39 -17.82 -8.72
N LYS A 130 0.38 -17.40 -9.72
CA LYS A 130 1.70 -18.01 -9.95
C LYS A 130 2.62 -17.61 -8.81
N GLU A 131 3.39 -18.55 -8.29
CA GLU A 131 4.35 -18.31 -7.20
C GLU A 131 5.25 -17.10 -7.45
N ALA A 132 5.77 -16.95 -8.65
CA ALA A 132 6.61 -15.80 -9.04
C ALA A 132 5.89 -14.43 -8.98
N ASN A 133 4.56 -14.41 -8.96
CA ASN A 133 3.75 -13.20 -8.95
C ASN A 133 3.20 -12.85 -7.55
N ILE A 134 3.25 -13.78 -6.58
CA ILE A 134 2.65 -13.59 -5.25
C ILE A 134 3.23 -12.34 -4.56
N GLY A 135 4.55 -12.21 -4.49
CA GLY A 135 5.18 -11.04 -3.87
C GLY A 135 4.74 -9.73 -4.50
N LEU A 136 4.60 -9.71 -5.84
CA LEU A 136 4.16 -8.51 -6.52
C LEU A 136 2.69 -8.19 -6.26
N LEU A 137 1.81 -9.20 -6.30
CA LEU A 137 0.36 -9.00 -6.27
C LEU A 137 -0.22 -8.92 -4.86
N ALA A 138 0.38 -9.61 -3.89
CA ALA A 138 -0.07 -9.53 -2.51
C ALA A 138 0.55 -8.35 -1.75
N TYR A 139 1.82 -8.01 -2.00
CA TYR A 139 2.59 -7.00 -1.25
C TYR A 139 2.70 -5.67 -2.00
N TYR A 140 3.47 -5.65 -3.11
CA TYR A 140 3.97 -4.40 -3.68
C TYR A 140 2.97 -3.64 -4.54
N LYS A 141 2.22 -4.30 -5.41
CA LYS A 141 1.25 -3.62 -6.28
C LYS A 141 0.09 -3.00 -5.48
N PRO A 142 -0.54 -3.70 -4.52
CA PRO A 142 -1.56 -3.05 -3.68
C PRO A 142 -1.00 -1.92 -2.84
N SER A 143 0.16 -2.10 -2.20
CA SER A 143 0.83 -1.04 -1.45
C SER A 143 1.10 0.20 -2.31
N SER A 144 1.63 0.02 -3.53
CA SER A 144 1.85 1.13 -4.47
C SER A 144 0.56 1.84 -4.86
N GLY A 145 -0.56 1.10 -4.96
CA GLY A 145 -1.88 1.69 -5.16
C GLY A 145 -2.31 2.59 -4.02
N LEU A 146 -2.05 2.18 -2.78
CA LEU A 146 -2.36 2.98 -1.59
C LEU A 146 -1.46 4.22 -1.50
N VAL A 147 -0.18 4.11 -1.87
CA VAL A 147 0.73 5.26 -1.97
C VAL A 147 0.21 6.27 -3.01
N MET A 148 -0.22 5.81 -4.19
CA MET A 148 -0.80 6.71 -5.21
C MET A 148 -2.08 7.39 -4.72
N LEU A 149 -2.96 6.67 -4.02
CA LEU A 149 -4.15 7.27 -3.42
C LEU A 149 -3.79 8.37 -2.42
N ARG A 150 -2.80 8.09 -1.56
CA ARG A 150 -2.36 8.99 -0.51
C ARG A 150 -1.64 10.23 -1.06
N GLU A 151 -0.72 10.04 -2.00
CA GLU A 151 0.19 11.11 -2.41
C GLU A 151 -0.29 11.90 -3.65
N GLN A 152 -1.04 11.25 -4.54
CA GLN A 152 -1.38 11.81 -5.85
C GLN A 152 -2.87 12.07 -6.05
N ILE A 153 -3.76 11.27 -5.45
CA ILE A 153 -5.20 11.32 -5.75
C ILE A 153 -5.94 12.09 -4.65
N LEU A 154 -5.84 11.64 -3.41
CA LEU A 154 -6.60 12.19 -2.29
C LEU A 154 -5.83 13.24 -1.47
N GLY A 155 -4.51 13.15 -1.45
CA GLY A 155 -3.66 13.88 -0.51
C GLY A 155 -3.56 13.16 0.84
N GLU A 156 -2.42 13.39 1.53
CA GLU A 156 -2.06 12.65 2.75
C GLU A 156 -3.11 12.74 3.84
N GLU A 157 -3.56 13.94 4.17
CA GLU A 157 -4.50 14.16 5.29
C GLU A 157 -5.82 13.43 5.07
N ARG A 158 -6.38 13.52 3.86
CA ARG A 158 -7.68 12.90 3.53
C ARG A 158 -7.59 11.40 3.46
N PHE A 159 -6.51 10.86 2.88
CA PHE A 159 -6.30 9.43 2.83
C PHE A 159 -6.00 8.83 4.22
N ASP A 160 -5.12 9.45 5.01
CA ASP A 160 -4.77 8.98 6.35
C ASP A 160 -6.00 8.98 7.28
N LEU A 161 -6.87 10.00 7.17
CA LEU A 161 -8.15 10.02 7.87
C LEU A 161 -9.07 8.86 7.43
N ALA A 162 -9.14 8.60 6.14
CA ALA A 162 -9.98 7.53 5.60
C ALA A 162 -9.48 6.14 6.04
N LEU A 163 -8.17 5.90 5.98
CA LEU A 163 -7.58 4.64 6.42
C LEU A 163 -7.73 4.45 7.93
N LYS A 164 -7.48 5.49 8.72
CA LYS A 164 -7.71 5.43 10.18
C LYS A 164 -9.16 5.12 10.51
N THR A 165 -10.10 5.76 9.83
CA THR A 165 -11.54 5.49 9.97
C THR A 165 -11.88 4.05 9.57
N TYR A 166 -11.23 3.52 8.53
CA TYR A 166 -11.38 2.11 8.15
C TYR A 166 -10.92 1.18 9.28
N ILE A 167 -9.74 1.41 9.84
CA ILE A 167 -9.21 0.62 10.97
C ILE A 167 -10.16 0.68 12.17
N GLU A 168 -10.57 1.87 12.58
CA GLU A 168 -11.48 2.05 13.73
C GLU A 168 -12.85 1.40 13.51
N ARG A 169 -13.40 1.51 12.30
CA ARG A 169 -14.73 0.95 11.95
C ARG A 169 -14.71 -0.57 11.89
N TRP A 170 -13.62 -1.12 11.43
CA TRP A 170 -13.47 -2.55 11.18
C TRP A 170 -12.58 -3.27 12.20
N ALA A 171 -12.10 -2.59 13.23
CA ALA A 171 -11.35 -3.22 14.33
C ALA A 171 -12.11 -4.43 14.89
N TYR A 172 -11.40 -5.56 14.98
CA TYR A 172 -11.89 -6.86 15.46
C TYR A 172 -13.07 -7.45 14.64
N LYS A 173 -13.13 -7.06 13.37
CA LYS A 173 -14.10 -7.56 12.39
C LYS A 173 -13.35 -8.08 11.15
N HIS A 174 -14.12 -8.61 10.18
CA HIS A 174 -13.59 -9.25 8.99
C HIS A 174 -14.17 -8.62 7.71
N PRO A 175 -13.70 -7.41 7.32
CA PRO A 175 -14.18 -6.75 6.12
C PRO A 175 -13.75 -7.49 4.85
N GLN A 176 -14.54 -7.30 3.81
CA GLN A 176 -14.23 -7.71 2.43
C GLN A 176 -13.61 -6.51 1.67
N PRO A 177 -13.01 -6.72 0.48
CA PRO A 177 -12.48 -5.63 -0.35
C PRO A 177 -13.45 -4.47 -0.57
N ASP A 178 -14.71 -4.76 -0.85
CA ASP A 178 -15.74 -3.74 -1.06
C ASP A 178 -16.00 -2.88 0.20
N ASP A 179 -15.81 -3.43 1.38
CA ASP A 179 -15.95 -2.67 2.63
C ASP A 179 -14.83 -1.64 2.77
N PHE A 180 -13.62 -2.00 2.35
CA PHE A 180 -12.51 -1.09 2.27
C PHE A 180 -12.77 0.01 1.24
N PHE A 181 -13.09 -0.35 -0.01
CA PHE A 181 -13.34 0.61 -1.08
C PHE A 181 -14.43 1.61 -0.71
N ARG A 182 -15.57 1.13 -0.22
CA ARG A 182 -16.68 1.98 0.22
C ARG A 182 -16.31 2.86 1.42
N THR A 183 -15.49 2.38 2.33
CA THR A 183 -15.08 3.19 3.49
C THR A 183 -14.19 4.34 3.04
N ILE A 184 -13.21 4.07 2.17
CA ILE A 184 -12.33 5.12 1.63
C ILE A 184 -13.16 6.16 0.86
N GLU A 185 -14.01 5.74 -0.08
CA GLU A 185 -14.87 6.65 -0.83
C GLU A 185 -15.81 7.48 0.06
N ASN A 186 -16.43 6.84 1.06
CA ASN A 186 -17.33 7.52 1.99
C ASN A 186 -16.62 8.62 2.80
N VAL A 187 -15.42 8.35 3.30
CA VAL A 187 -14.67 9.32 4.12
C VAL A 187 -14.02 10.37 3.24
N ALA A 188 -13.47 9.98 2.09
CA ALA A 188 -12.86 10.89 1.15
C ALA A 188 -13.88 11.81 0.44
N GLY A 189 -15.16 11.39 0.37
CA GLY A 189 -16.22 12.11 -0.33
C GLY A 189 -16.03 12.12 -1.85
N GLU A 190 -15.42 11.09 -2.41
CA GLU A 190 -15.04 11.01 -3.83
C GLU A 190 -15.27 9.61 -4.37
N ASP A 191 -15.78 9.50 -5.60
CA ASP A 191 -15.91 8.24 -6.33
C ASP A 191 -14.55 7.82 -6.89
N LEU A 192 -14.03 6.71 -6.38
CA LEU A 192 -12.76 6.12 -6.79
C LEU A 192 -12.95 4.82 -7.60
N SER A 193 -14.17 4.54 -8.06
CA SER A 193 -14.48 3.32 -8.79
C SER A 193 -13.62 3.12 -10.04
N TRP A 194 -13.20 4.20 -10.69
CA TRP A 194 -12.26 4.19 -11.81
C TRP A 194 -10.90 3.62 -11.43
N PHE A 195 -10.39 4.00 -10.25
CA PHE A 195 -9.11 3.55 -9.72
C PHE A 195 -9.17 2.09 -9.25
N TRP A 196 -10.21 1.74 -8.48
CA TRP A 196 -10.38 0.37 -8.02
C TRP A 196 -10.46 -0.61 -9.18
N ARG A 197 -11.24 -0.27 -10.20
CA ARG A 197 -11.37 -1.12 -11.40
C ARG A 197 -10.05 -1.30 -12.13
N GLY A 198 -9.30 -0.24 -12.36
CA GLY A 198 -8.05 -0.31 -13.13
C GLY A 198 -6.93 -0.99 -12.39
N TRP A 199 -6.75 -0.65 -11.11
CA TRP A 199 -5.59 -1.07 -10.34
C TRP A 199 -5.80 -2.39 -9.56
N PHE A 200 -6.95 -2.56 -8.91
CA PHE A 200 -7.23 -3.71 -8.03
C PHE A 200 -8.01 -4.82 -8.74
N GLN A 201 -9.12 -4.48 -9.39
CA GLN A 201 -10.07 -5.48 -9.90
C GLN A 201 -9.66 -6.06 -11.26
N HIS A 202 -8.95 -5.28 -12.05
CA HIS A 202 -8.49 -5.71 -13.38
C HIS A 202 -6.98 -5.55 -13.51
N ASN A 203 -6.41 -6.22 -14.49
CA ASN A 203 -5.03 -6.02 -14.91
C ASN A 203 -5.00 -5.15 -16.19
N TRP A 204 -5.54 -3.93 -16.09
CA TRP A 204 -5.53 -2.99 -17.19
C TRP A 204 -4.17 -2.35 -17.37
N ARG A 205 -3.84 -2.04 -18.60
CA ARG A 205 -2.62 -1.31 -18.96
C ARG A 205 -2.85 0.19 -18.89
N LEU A 206 -1.82 0.90 -18.47
CA LEU A 206 -1.75 2.35 -18.52
C LEU A 206 -0.98 2.76 -19.76
N ASP A 207 -1.59 3.58 -20.61
CA ASP A 207 -0.94 4.26 -21.71
C ASP A 207 -1.67 5.57 -21.97
N GLN A 208 -1.04 6.67 -21.60
CA GLN A 208 -1.59 8.02 -21.73
C GLN A 208 -0.60 8.91 -22.47
N GLY A 209 -1.09 9.78 -23.33
CA GLY A 209 -0.25 10.68 -24.08
C GLY A 209 -0.93 11.98 -24.46
N ILE A 210 -0.13 12.95 -24.87
CA ILE A 210 -0.62 14.24 -25.36
C ILE A 210 -1.06 14.06 -26.81
N ASN A 211 -2.36 14.25 -27.05
CA ASN A 211 -2.94 14.21 -28.40
C ASN A 211 -2.77 15.56 -29.14
N SER A 212 -2.99 16.67 -28.43
CA SER A 212 -2.80 18.00 -29.05
C SER A 212 -2.50 19.09 -28.02
N ILE A 213 -1.80 20.12 -28.48
CA ILE A 213 -1.54 21.35 -27.71
C ILE A 213 -1.98 22.52 -28.58
N LYS A 214 -2.81 23.42 -28.05
CA LYS A 214 -3.32 24.60 -28.75
C LYS A 214 -3.38 25.80 -27.83
N TYR A 215 -2.99 26.97 -28.31
CA TYR A 215 -3.20 28.19 -27.56
C TYR A 215 -4.66 28.62 -27.58
N VAL A 216 -5.16 29.10 -26.43
CA VAL A 216 -6.51 29.68 -26.34
C VAL A 216 -6.57 30.87 -27.28
N LYS A 217 -7.56 30.90 -28.19
CA LYS A 217 -7.74 31.92 -29.24
C LYS A 217 -6.47 32.16 -30.10
N ASN A 218 -5.60 31.18 -30.24
CA ASN A 218 -4.30 31.26 -30.91
C ASN A 218 -3.34 32.30 -30.32
N ASP A 219 -3.49 32.67 -29.05
CA ASP A 219 -2.68 33.65 -28.33
C ASP A 219 -1.99 33.01 -27.13
N PRO A 220 -0.62 32.87 -27.12
CA PRO A 220 0.12 32.29 -26.01
C PRO A 220 -0.12 32.94 -24.66
N LYS A 221 -0.53 34.21 -24.65
CA LYS A 221 -0.80 34.97 -23.41
C LYS A 221 -2.15 34.62 -22.77
N GLN A 222 -3.02 33.93 -23.47
CA GLN A 222 -4.35 33.56 -22.99
C GLN A 222 -4.40 32.11 -22.41
N GLY A 223 -3.27 31.42 -22.38
CA GLY A 223 -3.17 30.06 -21.89
C GLY A 223 -3.11 29.02 -22.99
N VAL A 224 -3.03 27.77 -22.58
CA VAL A 224 -2.89 26.60 -23.43
C VAL A 224 -3.96 25.56 -23.10
N ILE A 225 -4.48 24.90 -24.12
CA ILE A 225 -5.34 23.73 -24.02
C ILE A 225 -4.48 22.52 -24.39
N ILE A 226 -4.29 21.64 -23.44
CA ILE A 226 -3.60 20.37 -23.63
C ILE A 226 -4.66 19.27 -23.67
N SER A 227 -4.72 18.52 -24.77
CA SER A 227 -5.61 17.37 -24.91
C SER A 227 -4.83 16.11 -24.63
N ILE A 228 -5.23 15.40 -23.59
CA ILE A 228 -4.64 14.13 -23.20
C ILE A 228 -5.58 13.01 -23.65
N GLU A 229 -5.01 11.98 -24.23
CA GLU A 229 -5.73 10.79 -24.66
C GLU A 229 -5.25 9.57 -23.88
N ASN A 230 -6.20 8.72 -23.51
CA ASN A 230 -5.92 7.46 -22.84
C ASN A 230 -6.01 6.36 -23.93
N PHE A 231 -4.88 5.75 -24.28
CA PHE A 231 -4.78 4.74 -25.33
C PHE A 231 -5.12 3.33 -24.85
N GLU A 232 -5.08 3.13 -23.53
CA GLU A 232 -5.43 1.87 -22.87
C GLU A 232 -6.56 2.08 -21.86
N LYS A 233 -6.95 1.02 -21.13
CA LYS A 233 -8.16 1.07 -20.28
C LYS A 233 -7.95 1.74 -18.92
N MET A 234 -6.71 1.72 -18.38
CA MET A 234 -6.41 2.34 -17.10
C MET A 234 -6.22 3.84 -17.27
N ALA A 235 -6.92 4.63 -16.46
CA ALA A 235 -6.69 6.06 -16.33
C ALA A 235 -5.95 6.36 -15.04
N MET A 236 -5.01 7.32 -15.10
CA MET A 236 -4.29 7.83 -13.93
C MET A 236 -4.23 9.35 -13.97
N PRO A 237 -4.08 10.03 -12.82
CA PRO A 237 -3.86 11.46 -12.79
C PRO A 237 -2.64 11.87 -13.62
N VAL A 238 -2.71 13.04 -14.24
CA VAL A 238 -1.61 13.62 -15.02
C VAL A 238 -1.22 14.94 -14.38
N SER A 239 0.05 15.06 -14.00
CA SER A 239 0.62 16.34 -13.56
C SER A 239 1.18 17.08 -14.77
N LEU A 240 0.94 18.38 -14.83
CA LEU A 240 1.46 19.28 -15.86
C LEU A 240 2.26 20.37 -15.15
N ASP A 241 3.55 20.48 -15.48
CA ASP A 241 4.48 21.50 -14.99
C ASP A 241 4.67 22.63 -16.01
#